data_840c2ef7c992dd72e57bdcb9e555c812
#
_entry.id   840c2ef7c992dd72e57bdcb9e555c812
#
_cell.length_a   1.000
_cell.length_b   1.000
_cell.length_c   1.000
_cell.angle_alpha   90.00
_cell.angle_beta   90.00
_cell.angle_gamma   90.00
#
_symmetry.space_group_name_H-M   'P 1'
#
loop_
_entity.id
_entity.type
_entity.pdbx_description
1 polymer ?
#
loop_
_entity_poly.entity_id
_entity_poly.type
_entity_poly.pdbx_seq_one_letter_code
_entity_poly.pdbx_strand_id
1 'polypeptide(L)'
;MAQYFDPNPTTPSDRKVIPYRMNGINFEFSTDSSVFSRKEVDFGTNLLIDTIVKDIKSRGPKMERFVDLGCGVGIVGIVIKSCFMAFDVTGVDINSRAVALARENAINNGVNCRFMSSDILFGVRDERFDIVATNPPVRAGKKTVFGFYEQAYDVLNPGGYLYVVLQRKQGAPSTMDKMKELFGNCETLSIDGGYRVMRSRKE
;
A
#
# COMPACT_ATOMS: atom_id res chain seq x y z
N MET A 1 5.59 -17.84 -15.79
CA MET A 1 5.43 -16.38 -15.70
C MET A 1 5.99 -15.94 -14.36
N ALA A 2 6.89 -14.97 -14.34
CA ALA A 2 7.40 -14.43 -13.08
C ALA A 2 6.25 -13.77 -12.32
N GLN A 3 6.11 -14.13 -11.04
CA GLN A 3 5.06 -13.58 -10.18
C GLN A 3 5.65 -12.41 -9.40
N TYR A 4 4.99 -11.26 -9.40
CA TYR A 4 5.47 -10.03 -8.71
C TYR A 4 5.55 -10.17 -7.18
N PHE A 5 5.00 -11.23 -6.62
CA PHE A 5 5.12 -11.64 -5.21
C PHE A 5 6.18 -12.71 -4.95
N ASP A 6 7.13 -12.91 -5.90
CA ASP A 6 8.30 -13.75 -5.69
C ASP A 6 9.31 -12.99 -4.81
N PRO A 7 9.80 -13.57 -3.71
CA PRO A 7 10.79 -12.91 -2.85
C PRO A 7 12.09 -12.52 -3.57
N ASN A 8 12.55 -13.35 -4.49
CA ASN A 8 13.80 -13.17 -5.22
C ASN A 8 13.61 -13.42 -6.73
N PRO A 9 13.01 -12.49 -7.47
CA PRO A 9 12.74 -12.70 -8.89
C PRO A 9 14.03 -12.87 -9.69
N THR A 10 14.10 -13.94 -10.48
CA THR A 10 15.24 -14.30 -11.34
C THR A 10 15.12 -13.78 -12.77
N THR A 11 14.00 -13.13 -13.12
CA THR A 11 13.81 -12.57 -14.47
C THR A 11 14.85 -11.50 -14.77
N PRO A 12 15.32 -11.41 -16.05
CA PRO A 12 16.18 -10.32 -16.48
C PRO A 12 15.56 -8.96 -16.15
N SER A 13 16.39 -8.01 -15.71
CA SER A 13 15.96 -6.64 -15.45
C SER A 13 15.61 -5.93 -16.78
N ASP A 14 14.52 -5.18 -16.77
CA ASP A 14 14.08 -4.30 -17.85
C ASP A 14 13.43 -3.07 -17.22
N ARG A 15 14.30 -2.15 -16.78
CA ARG A 15 13.90 -0.93 -16.07
C ARG A 15 13.19 0.06 -16.97
N LYS A 16 12.18 0.73 -16.40
CA LYS A 16 11.45 1.84 -17.04
C LYS A 16 11.19 2.90 -16.00
N VAL A 17 10.99 4.13 -16.46
CA VAL A 17 10.51 5.23 -15.62
C VAL A 17 9.09 5.55 -16.04
N ILE A 18 8.18 5.65 -15.08
CA ILE A 18 6.80 6.06 -15.28
C ILE A 18 6.57 7.41 -14.59
N PRO A 19 6.05 8.41 -15.32
CA PRO A 19 5.63 9.67 -14.71
C PRO A 19 4.30 9.47 -13.98
N TYR A 20 4.12 10.19 -12.88
CA TYR A 20 2.89 10.21 -12.13
C TYR A 20 2.62 11.60 -11.58
N ARG A 21 1.36 12.03 -11.53
CA ARG A 21 0.97 13.32 -10.95
C ARG A 21 -0.18 13.14 -9.97
N MET A 22 0.02 13.66 -8.75
CA MET A 22 -1.00 13.62 -7.70
C MET A 22 -0.97 14.92 -6.89
N ASN A 23 -2.14 15.52 -6.63
CA ASN A 23 -2.27 16.75 -5.86
C ASN A 23 -1.37 17.92 -6.33
N GLY A 24 -1.13 18.02 -7.64
CA GLY A 24 -0.27 19.06 -8.23
C GLY A 24 1.23 18.75 -8.15
N ILE A 25 1.63 17.65 -7.48
CA ILE A 25 3.03 17.20 -7.38
C ILE A 25 3.31 16.22 -8.52
N ASN A 26 4.44 16.40 -9.18
CA ASN A 26 4.95 15.46 -10.19
C ASN A 26 5.94 14.49 -9.55
N PHE A 27 5.83 13.23 -9.93
CA PHE A 27 6.68 12.13 -9.48
C PHE A 27 7.24 11.37 -10.68
N GLU A 28 8.38 10.74 -10.49
CA GLU A 28 8.95 9.76 -11.41
C GLU A 28 9.25 8.47 -10.65
N PHE A 29 8.74 7.34 -11.14
CA PHE A 29 8.95 6.05 -10.51
C PHE A 29 9.71 5.12 -11.44
N SER A 30 10.89 4.66 -11.02
CA SER A 30 11.59 3.56 -11.64
C SER A 30 10.83 2.26 -11.35
N THR A 31 10.60 1.48 -12.41
CA THR A 31 9.95 0.15 -12.36
C THR A 31 10.84 -0.87 -13.07
N ASP A 32 10.54 -2.16 -12.91
CA ASP A 32 11.31 -3.23 -13.56
C ASP A 32 10.39 -4.41 -13.95
N SER A 33 10.96 -5.39 -14.63
CA SER A 33 10.33 -6.71 -14.77
C SER A 33 10.07 -7.34 -13.41
N SER A 34 9.00 -8.12 -13.26
CA SER A 34 8.60 -8.78 -12.01
C SER A 34 8.22 -7.86 -10.86
N VAL A 35 7.91 -6.59 -11.13
CA VAL A 35 7.24 -5.71 -10.17
C VAL A 35 5.85 -5.35 -10.67
N PHE A 36 4.97 -5.00 -9.74
CA PHE A 36 3.62 -4.55 -10.07
C PHE A 36 3.63 -3.14 -10.68
N SER A 37 2.63 -2.80 -11.53
CA SER A 37 2.45 -1.49 -12.16
C SER A 37 3.61 -1.03 -13.05
N ARG A 38 4.10 -1.92 -13.93
CA ARG A 38 5.27 -1.67 -14.78
C ARG A 38 5.10 -0.57 -15.84
N LYS A 39 3.88 -0.33 -16.32
CA LYS A 39 3.63 0.62 -17.43
C LYS A 39 3.13 1.97 -16.97
N GLU A 40 2.36 1.98 -15.91
CA GLU A 40 1.71 3.15 -15.31
C GLU A 40 1.27 2.82 -13.89
N VAL A 41 0.99 3.83 -13.08
CA VAL A 41 0.35 3.62 -11.77
C VAL A 41 -1.05 3.06 -12.02
N ASP A 42 -1.33 1.87 -11.46
CA ASP A 42 -2.63 1.24 -11.70
C ASP A 42 -3.77 2.04 -11.06
N PHE A 43 -4.95 1.88 -11.65
CA PHE A 43 -6.15 2.62 -11.25
C PHE A 43 -6.50 2.43 -9.77
N GLY A 44 -6.37 1.21 -9.25
CA GLY A 44 -6.67 0.91 -7.85
C GLY A 44 -5.72 1.64 -6.89
N THR A 45 -4.43 1.63 -7.19
CA THR A 45 -3.43 2.37 -6.41
C THR A 45 -3.70 3.88 -6.43
N ASN A 46 -4.02 4.44 -7.60
CA ASN A 46 -4.39 5.86 -7.71
C ASN A 46 -5.64 6.20 -6.88
N LEU A 47 -6.69 5.37 -6.95
CA LEU A 47 -7.93 5.56 -6.18
C LEU A 47 -7.68 5.44 -4.68
N LEU A 48 -6.82 4.49 -4.25
CA LEU A 48 -6.43 4.32 -2.85
C LEU A 48 -5.76 5.58 -2.31
N ILE A 49 -4.74 6.09 -3.02
CA ILE A 49 -4.00 7.28 -2.62
C ILE A 49 -4.93 8.50 -2.50
N ASP A 50 -5.73 8.77 -3.54
CA ASP A 50 -6.66 9.90 -3.56
C ASP A 50 -7.65 9.85 -2.40
N THR A 51 -8.21 8.65 -2.13
CA THR A 51 -9.14 8.42 -1.03
C THR A 51 -8.48 8.66 0.33
N ILE A 52 -7.28 8.10 0.56
CA ILE A 52 -6.54 8.28 1.81
C ILE A 52 -6.22 9.75 2.05
N VAL A 53 -5.72 10.45 1.03
CA VAL A 53 -5.36 11.87 1.14
C VAL A 53 -6.58 12.73 1.49
N LYS A 54 -7.73 12.49 0.85
CA LYS A 54 -8.98 13.19 1.16
C LYS A 54 -9.46 12.92 2.59
N ASP A 55 -9.41 11.67 3.00
CA ASP A 55 -9.85 11.26 4.33
C ASP A 55 -8.95 11.83 5.45
N ILE A 56 -7.63 11.76 5.30
CA ILE A 56 -6.69 12.36 6.27
C ILE A 56 -6.90 13.88 6.36
N LYS A 57 -7.05 14.57 5.22
CA LYS A 57 -7.32 16.00 5.21
C LYS A 57 -8.62 16.36 5.92
N SER A 58 -9.67 15.54 5.77
CA SER A 58 -10.98 15.77 6.42
C SER A 58 -10.93 15.58 7.94
N ARG A 59 -10.09 14.66 8.42
CA ARG A 59 -9.89 14.39 9.86
C ARG A 59 -8.98 15.41 10.55
N GLY A 60 -8.28 16.23 9.80
CA GLY A 60 -7.18 17.08 10.26
C GLY A 60 -5.88 16.29 10.38
N PRO A 61 -4.90 16.54 9.52
CA PRO A 61 -3.62 15.82 9.54
C PRO A 61 -2.87 16.10 10.84
N LYS A 62 -2.35 15.06 11.46
CA LYS A 62 -1.42 15.08 12.59
C LYS A 62 -0.23 14.21 12.25
N MET A 63 0.82 14.22 13.03
CA MET A 63 1.93 13.29 12.85
C MET A 63 1.42 11.86 13.06
N GLU A 64 1.53 11.02 12.05
CA GLU A 64 1.06 9.62 12.07
C GLU A 64 2.15 8.68 11.54
N ARG A 65 2.18 7.46 12.08
CA ARG A 65 3.01 6.36 11.57
C ARG A 65 2.21 5.57 10.56
N PHE A 66 2.68 5.61 9.32
CA PHE A 66 2.02 5.00 8.17
C PHE A 66 2.81 3.79 7.66
N VAL A 67 2.14 2.67 7.38
CA VAL A 67 2.77 1.56 6.67
C VAL A 67 2.06 1.27 5.34
N ASP A 68 2.87 1.24 4.26
CA ASP A 68 2.49 0.79 2.91
C ASP A 68 2.76 -0.71 2.82
N LEU A 69 1.71 -1.52 2.93
CA LEU A 69 1.79 -2.98 2.99
C LEU A 69 1.64 -3.58 1.59
N GLY A 70 2.67 -4.28 1.12
CA GLY A 70 2.84 -4.69 -0.26
C GLY A 70 3.21 -3.50 -1.13
N CYS A 71 4.22 -2.74 -0.70
CA CYS A 71 4.52 -1.40 -1.23
C CYS A 71 4.99 -1.41 -2.70
N GLY A 72 5.38 -2.57 -3.25
CA GLY A 72 5.94 -2.64 -4.59
C GLY A 72 7.12 -1.68 -4.75
N VAL A 73 7.07 -0.80 -5.74
CA VAL A 73 8.10 0.21 -6.00
C VAL A 73 7.92 1.51 -5.17
N GLY A 74 7.06 1.47 -4.14
CA GLY A 74 6.92 2.53 -3.14
C GLY A 74 5.93 3.65 -3.48
N ILE A 75 5.07 3.48 -4.47
CA ILE A 75 4.20 4.56 -4.97
C ILE A 75 3.32 5.15 -3.86
N VAL A 76 2.59 4.31 -3.11
CA VAL A 76 1.66 4.78 -2.08
C VAL A 76 2.44 5.51 -0.98
N GLY A 77 3.45 4.87 -0.40
CA GLY A 77 4.23 5.44 0.69
C GLY A 77 4.91 6.77 0.32
N ILE A 78 5.53 6.85 -0.87
CA ILE A 78 6.22 8.06 -1.35
C ILE A 78 5.24 9.22 -1.55
N VAL A 79 4.10 8.95 -2.18
CA VAL A 79 3.08 9.99 -2.42
C VAL A 79 2.45 10.47 -1.12
N ILE A 80 2.12 9.56 -0.20
CA ILE A 80 1.61 9.92 1.13
C ILE A 80 2.64 10.77 1.88
N LYS A 81 3.92 10.38 1.89
CA LYS A 81 4.98 11.19 2.51
C LYS A 81 5.09 12.58 1.91
N SER A 82 4.99 12.70 0.59
CA SER A 82 5.02 14.01 -0.10
C SER A 82 3.81 14.89 0.24
N CYS A 83 2.63 14.28 0.44
CA CYS A 83 1.41 15.01 0.84
C CYS A 83 1.41 15.38 2.33
N PHE A 84 2.09 14.60 3.17
CA PHE A 84 2.11 14.73 4.64
C PHE A 84 3.54 14.57 5.16
N MET A 85 4.35 15.61 5.01
CA MET A 85 5.79 15.60 5.31
C MET A 85 6.12 15.19 6.77
N ALA A 86 5.20 15.42 7.70
CA ALA A 86 5.36 15.05 9.11
C ALA A 86 5.17 13.54 9.39
N PHE A 87 4.62 12.77 8.43
CA PHE A 87 4.38 11.33 8.64
C PHE A 87 5.70 10.55 8.70
N ASP A 88 5.73 9.52 9.55
CA ASP A 88 6.75 8.47 9.52
C ASP A 88 6.24 7.34 8.63
N VAL A 89 6.83 7.18 7.45
CA VAL A 89 6.36 6.24 6.43
C VAL A 89 7.31 5.06 6.30
N THR A 90 6.76 3.86 6.51
CA THR A 90 7.43 2.58 6.26
C THR A 90 6.71 1.85 5.11
N GLY A 91 7.45 1.28 4.17
CA GLY A 91 6.92 0.38 3.16
C GLY A 91 7.53 -1.01 3.31
N VAL A 92 6.70 -2.03 3.17
CA VAL A 92 7.15 -3.43 3.21
C VAL A 92 6.64 -4.20 2.00
N ASP A 93 7.50 -5.04 1.44
CA ASP A 93 7.17 -5.96 0.36
C ASP A 93 8.02 -7.22 0.49
N ILE A 94 7.51 -8.35 0.02
CA ILE A 94 8.26 -9.60 -0.01
C ILE A 94 9.31 -9.59 -1.14
N ASN A 95 9.06 -8.87 -2.22
CA ASN A 95 9.91 -8.79 -3.41
C ASN A 95 11.11 -7.86 -3.16
N SER A 96 12.30 -8.43 -3.01
CA SER A 96 13.53 -7.66 -2.74
C SER A 96 13.89 -6.66 -3.84
N ARG A 97 13.58 -6.96 -5.11
CA ARG A 97 13.80 -6.04 -6.24
C ARG A 97 12.88 -4.83 -6.15
N ALA A 98 11.61 -5.05 -5.82
CA ALA A 98 10.65 -3.97 -5.62
C ALA A 98 11.08 -3.04 -4.49
N VAL A 99 11.53 -3.59 -3.35
CA VAL A 99 12.05 -2.82 -2.21
C VAL A 99 13.29 -1.99 -2.58
N ALA A 100 14.22 -2.56 -3.38
CA ALA A 100 15.39 -1.80 -3.85
C ALA A 100 14.96 -0.59 -4.71
N LEU A 101 14.00 -0.79 -5.61
CA LEU A 101 13.42 0.29 -6.42
C LEU A 101 12.66 1.32 -5.58
N ALA A 102 11.92 0.88 -4.55
CA ALA A 102 11.20 1.79 -3.66
C ALA A 102 12.16 2.75 -2.92
N ARG A 103 13.32 2.25 -2.48
CA ARG A 103 14.38 3.08 -1.86
C ARG A 103 14.95 4.11 -2.85
N GLU A 104 15.26 3.67 -4.07
CA GLU A 104 15.73 4.54 -5.15
C GLU A 104 14.69 5.61 -5.49
N ASN A 105 13.42 5.22 -5.62
CA ASN A 105 12.31 6.12 -5.91
C ASN A 105 12.09 7.16 -4.80
N ALA A 106 12.24 6.79 -3.53
CA ALA A 106 12.13 7.75 -2.43
C ALA A 106 13.20 8.83 -2.53
N ILE A 107 14.45 8.44 -2.80
CA ILE A 107 15.57 9.39 -3.01
C ILE A 107 15.27 10.30 -4.19
N ASN A 108 14.90 9.73 -5.33
CA ASN A 108 14.64 10.48 -6.57
C ASN A 108 13.48 11.47 -6.46
N ASN A 109 12.49 11.16 -5.61
CA ASN A 109 11.36 12.05 -5.33
C ASN A 109 11.57 12.93 -4.07
N GLY A 110 12.77 12.95 -3.49
CA GLY A 110 13.15 13.86 -2.41
C GLY A 110 12.43 13.61 -1.08
N VAL A 111 12.01 12.38 -0.80
CA VAL A 111 11.32 12.02 0.45
C VAL A 111 12.09 10.99 1.26
N ASN A 112 11.97 11.07 2.58
CA ASN A 112 12.54 10.09 3.50
C ASN A 112 11.48 9.08 3.92
N CYS A 113 11.53 7.88 3.33
CA CYS A 113 10.71 6.73 3.68
C CYS A 113 11.61 5.53 3.97
N ARG A 114 11.22 4.69 4.92
CA ARG A 114 11.88 3.43 5.21
C ARG A 114 11.24 2.31 4.38
N PHE A 115 12.03 1.62 3.54
CA PHE A 115 11.56 0.45 2.80
C PHE A 115 12.38 -0.79 3.16
N MET A 116 11.68 -1.92 3.40
CA MET A 116 12.32 -3.17 3.78
C MET A 116 11.60 -4.40 3.26
N SER A 117 12.37 -5.48 3.03
CA SER A 117 11.79 -6.76 2.66
C SER A 117 11.16 -7.42 3.89
N SER A 118 9.91 -7.90 3.73
CA SER A 118 9.15 -8.57 4.79
C SER A 118 8.13 -9.51 4.19
N ASP A 119 7.93 -10.65 4.84
CA ASP A 119 6.73 -11.46 4.61
C ASP A 119 5.56 -10.79 5.35
N ILE A 120 4.68 -10.16 4.56
CA ILE A 120 3.61 -9.29 5.04
C ILE A 120 4.19 -8.23 6.02
N LEU A 121 3.80 -8.22 7.30
CA LEU A 121 4.25 -7.29 8.32
C LEU A 121 5.19 -7.93 9.38
N PHE A 122 5.66 -9.16 9.14
CA PHE A 122 6.50 -9.87 10.10
C PHE A 122 7.75 -9.08 10.50
N GLY A 123 8.38 -8.37 9.55
CA GLY A 123 9.57 -7.55 9.80
C GLY A 123 9.35 -6.32 10.67
N VAL A 124 8.08 -5.92 10.88
CA VAL A 124 7.67 -4.75 11.69
C VAL A 124 6.63 -5.11 12.75
N ARG A 125 6.46 -6.39 13.06
CA ARG A 125 5.42 -6.90 13.98
C ARG A 125 5.46 -6.30 15.39
N ASP A 126 6.64 -5.89 15.83
CA ASP A 126 6.85 -5.30 17.16
C ASP A 126 6.67 -3.77 17.16
N GLU A 127 6.43 -3.19 15.99
CA GLU A 127 6.13 -1.78 15.81
C GLU A 127 4.62 -1.53 15.85
N ARG A 128 4.25 -0.24 16.02
CA ARG A 128 2.85 0.18 16.01
C ARG A 128 2.67 1.30 15.00
N PHE A 129 1.53 1.26 14.31
CA PHE A 129 1.17 2.18 13.24
C PHE A 129 -0.22 2.77 13.46
N ASP A 130 -0.42 3.97 12.96
CA ASP A 130 -1.73 4.64 13.00
C ASP A 130 -2.52 4.36 11.72
N ILE A 131 -1.81 4.09 10.61
CA ILE A 131 -2.41 3.79 9.33
C ILE A 131 -1.67 2.62 8.66
N VAL A 132 -2.43 1.63 8.20
CA VAL A 132 -1.99 0.59 7.25
C VAL A 132 -2.76 0.79 5.96
N ALA A 133 -2.06 0.85 4.82
CA ALA A 133 -2.69 0.89 3.50
C ALA A 133 -2.19 -0.26 2.63
N THR A 134 -3.06 -0.86 1.83
CA THR A 134 -2.67 -1.94 0.92
C THR A 134 -3.52 -2.01 -0.35
N ASN A 135 -2.85 -2.30 -1.45
CA ASN A 135 -3.43 -2.86 -2.67
C ASN A 135 -2.96 -4.34 -2.75
N PRO A 136 -3.67 -5.27 -2.13
CA PRO A 136 -3.13 -6.59 -1.83
C PRO A 136 -2.97 -7.47 -3.08
N PRO A 137 -2.02 -8.44 -3.07
CA PRO A 137 -1.75 -9.32 -4.19
C PRO A 137 -2.84 -10.40 -4.35
N VAL A 138 -3.98 -10.07 -4.93
CA VAL A 138 -5.14 -10.98 -5.10
C VAL A 138 -4.79 -12.31 -5.79
N ARG A 139 -3.76 -12.30 -6.66
CA ARG A 139 -3.29 -13.52 -7.35
C ARG A 139 -2.52 -14.48 -6.44
N ALA A 140 -2.08 -14.03 -5.27
CA ALA A 140 -1.45 -14.89 -4.26
C ALA A 140 -2.47 -15.74 -3.49
N GLY A 141 -3.77 -15.52 -3.73
CA GLY A 141 -4.86 -16.28 -3.16
C GLY A 141 -5.45 -15.67 -1.88
N LYS A 142 -6.67 -16.09 -1.58
CA LYS A 142 -7.48 -15.53 -0.49
C LYS A 142 -6.81 -15.63 0.88
N LYS A 143 -6.13 -16.75 1.17
CA LYS A 143 -5.43 -16.97 2.45
C LYS A 143 -4.35 -15.91 2.68
N THR A 144 -3.53 -15.64 1.66
CA THR A 144 -2.48 -14.62 1.72
C THR A 144 -3.08 -13.22 1.95
N VAL A 145 -4.11 -12.88 1.17
CA VAL A 145 -4.79 -11.57 1.29
C VAL A 145 -5.41 -11.38 2.68
N PHE A 146 -6.00 -12.42 3.26
CA PHE A 146 -6.55 -12.35 4.62
C PHE A 146 -5.46 -12.22 5.69
N GLY A 147 -4.31 -12.85 5.50
CA GLY A 147 -3.13 -12.66 6.35
C GLY A 147 -2.64 -11.20 6.39
N PHE A 148 -2.80 -10.44 5.29
CA PHE A 148 -2.54 -9.00 5.26
C PHE A 148 -3.41 -8.25 6.28
N TYR A 149 -4.71 -8.57 6.35
CA TYR A 149 -5.64 -7.89 7.25
C TYR A 149 -5.44 -8.28 8.71
N GLU A 150 -5.15 -9.56 8.97
CA GLU A 150 -4.86 -10.07 10.31
C GLU A 150 -3.60 -9.41 10.89
N GLN A 151 -2.50 -9.41 10.15
CA GLN A 151 -1.28 -8.75 10.61
C GLN A 151 -1.42 -7.22 10.68
N ALA A 152 -2.22 -6.60 9.79
CA ALA A 152 -2.53 -5.19 9.89
C ALA A 152 -3.28 -4.86 11.19
N TYR A 153 -4.24 -5.69 11.59
CA TYR A 153 -4.92 -5.56 12.87
C TYR A 153 -3.94 -5.59 14.04
N ASP A 154 -2.98 -6.54 14.02
CA ASP A 154 -2.01 -6.72 15.11
C ASP A 154 -1.12 -5.50 15.31
N VAL A 155 -0.61 -4.89 14.23
CA VAL A 155 0.33 -3.76 14.29
C VAL A 155 -0.35 -2.39 14.43
N LEU A 156 -1.66 -2.28 14.22
CA LEU A 156 -2.38 -1.01 14.37
C LEU A 156 -2.52 -0.62 15.84
N ASN A 157 -2.31 0.66 16.12
CA ASN A 157 -2.69 1.29 17.37
C ASN A 157 -4.23 1.27 17.56
N PRO A 158 -4.75 1.26 18.80
CA PRO A 158 -6.15 1.60 19.05
C PRO A 158 -6.49 2.95 18.40
N GLY A 159 -7.60 3.01 17.68
CA GLY A 159 -8.00 4.18 16.90
C GLY A 159 -7.36 4.26 15.50
N GLY A 160 -6.42 3.38 15.17
CA GLY A 160 -5.76 3.32 13.86
C GLY A 160 -6.65 2.75 12.76
N TYR A 161 -6.24 2.93 11.51
CA TYR A 161 -7.03 2.63 10.32
C TYR A 161 -6.34 1.66 9.37
N LEU A 162 -7.09 0.69 8.86
CA LEU A 162 -6.70 -0.13 7.71
C LEU A 162 -7.45 0.36 6.46
N TYR A 163 -6.72 0.70 5.39
CA TYR A 163 -7.28 1.02 4.06
C TYR A 163 -6.92 -0.08 3.08
N VAL A 164 -7.93 -0.57 2.36
CA VAL A 164 -7.77 -1.63 1.35
C VAL A 164 -8.46 -1.22 0.07
N VAL A 165 -7.77 -1.36 -1.07
CA VAL A 165 -8.39 -1.23 -2.39
C VAL A 165 -8.49 -2.58 -3.07
N LEU A 166 -9.67 -2.88 -3.63
CA LEU A 166 -9.90 -4.09 -4.44
C LEU A 166 -10.96 -3.86 -5.51
N GLN A 167 -10.80 -4.55 -6.63
CA GLN A 167 -11.89 -4.70 -7.58
C GLN A 167 -13.02 -5.56 -7.01
N ARG A 168 -14.27 -5.21 -7.34
CA ARG A 168 -15.47 -5.99 -6.94
C ARG A 168 -15.33 -7.46 -7.31
N LYS A 169 -14.85 -7.74 -8.55
CA LYS A 169 -14.69 -9.10 -9.07
C LYS A 169 -13.51 -9.87 -8.46
N GLN A 170 -12.61 -9.19 -7.77
CA GLN A 170 -11.39 -9.77 -7.17
C GLN A 170 -11.53 -10.00 -5.66
N GLY A 171 -12.76 -10.02 -5.13
CA GLY A 171 -13.02 -10.41 -3.75
C GLY A 171 -13.35 -9.26 -2.80
N ALA A 172 -13.72 -8.07 -3.28
CA ALA A 172 -14.12 -6.97 -2.40
C ALA A 172 -15.24 -7.33 -1.40
N PRO A 173 -16.29 -8.09 -1.75
CA PRO A 173 -17.29 -8.52 -0.77
C PRO A 173 -16.71 -9.35 0.37
N SER A 174 -15.93 -10.39 0.06
CA SER A 174 -15.32 -11.25 1.10
C SER A 174 -14.25 -10.53 1.92
N THR A 175 -13.62 -9.48 1.36
CA THR A 175 -12.73 -8.59 2.09
C THR A 175 -13.51 -7.75 3.10
N MET A 176 -14.64 -7.17 2.71
CA MET A 176 -15.51 -6.43 3.65
C MET A 176 -15.96 -7.31 4.82
N ASP A 177 -16.35 -8.57 4.54
CA ASP A 177 -16.78 -9.51 5.57
C ASP A 177 -15.61 -9.82 6.54
N LYS A 178 -14.40 -10.08 6.00
CA LYS A 178 -13.21 -10.35 6.81
C LYS A 178 -12.76 -9.12 7.62
N MET A 179 -12.83 -7.93 7.05
CA MET A 179 -12.54 -6.69 7.78
C MET A 179 -13.55 -6.44 8.90
N LYS A 180 -14.85 -6.70 8.68
CA LYS A 180 -15.87 -6.63 9.74
C LYS A 180 -15.65 -7.66 10.83
N GLU A 181 -15.25 -8.89 10.46
CA GLU A 181 -14.93 -9.96 11.42
C GLU A 181 -13.79 -9.52 12.35
N LEU A 182 -12.70 -8.94 11.80
CA LEU A 182 -11.51 -8.58 12.55
C LEU A 182 -11.67 -7.28 13.36
N PHE A 183 -12.29 -6.27 12.76
CA PHE A 183 -12.34 -4.90 13.30
C PHE A 183 -13.68 -4.53 13.93
N GLY A 184 -14.72 -5.36 13.77
CA GLY A 184 -16.10 -5.01 14.14
C GLY A 184 -16.77 -3.99 13.21
N ASN A 185 -16.04 -3.40 12.29
CA ASN A 185 -16.52 -2.37 11.37
C ASN A 185 -15.83 -2.46 10.00
N CYS A 186 -16.49 -1.98 8.95
CA CYS A 186 -15.89 -1.75 7.63
C CYS A 186 -16.83 -0.86 6.83
N GLU A 187 -16.30 0.23 6.31
CA GLU A 187 -17.02 1.16 5.44
C GLU A 187 -16.37 1.26 4.06
N THR A 188 -17.16 1.60 3.06
CA THR A 188 -16.65 1.89 1.72
C THR A 188 -16.55 3.41 1.56
N LEU A 189 -15.33 3.93 1.40
CA LEU A 189 -15.06 5.35 1.25
C LEU A 189 -15.18 5.83 -0.20
N SER A 190 -14.82 4.98 -1.16
CA SER A 190 -14.86 5.32 -2.58
C SER A 190 -15.20 4.11 -3.45
N ILE A 191 -15.93 4.36 -4.54
CA ILE A 191 -16.22 3.37 -5.59
C ILE A 191 -15.99 4.06 -6.93
N ASP A 192 -15.05 3.53 -7.72
CA ASP A 192 -14.81 4.01 -9.07
C ASP A 192 -14.17 2.92 -9.94
N GLY A 193 -14.46 2.90 -11.26
CA GLY A 193 -13.89 1.95 -12.21
C GLY A 193 -14.05 0.48 -11.82
N GLY A 194 -15.06 0.13 -11.01
CA GLY A 194 -15.26 -1.22 -10.46
C GLY A 194 -14.38 -1.55 -9.25
N TYR A 195 -13.53 -0.61 -8.79
CA TYR A 195 -12.77 -0.71 -7.55
C TYR A 195 -13.55 -0.13 -6.37
N ARG A 196 -13.18 -0.58 -5.18
CA ARG A 196 -13.66 -0.05 -3.90
C ARG A 196 -12.49 0.19 -2.97
N VAL A 197 -12.45 1.36 -2.36
CA VAL A 197 -11.57 1.62 -1.22
C VAL A 197 -12.40 1.45 0.05
N MET A 198 -11.97 0.52 0.86
CA MET A 198 -12.60 0.15 2.12
C MET A 198 -11.71 0.58 3.28
N ARG A 199 -12.34 0.96 4.39
CA ARG A 199 -11.64 1.34 5.62
C ARG A 199 -12.25 0.64 6.80
N SER A 200 -11.40 0.15 7.72
CA SER A 200 -11.78 -0.27 9.07
C SER A 200 -10.97 0.50 10.10
N ARG A 201 -11.53 0.70 11.28
CA ARG A 201 -10.88 1.32 12.44
C ARG A 201 -10.71 0.28 13.54
N LYS A 202 -9.52 0.21 14.11
CA LYS A 202 -9.26 -0.59 15.30
C LYS A 202 -9.77 0.16 16.53
N GLU A 203 -10.64 -0.46 17.32
CA GLU A 203 -11.13 0.09 18.59
C GLU A 203 -10.15 -0.19 19.73
#